data_e34073750fd8a82c3cf7409cae6a0210
#
_entry.id   e34073750fd8a82c3cf7409cae6a0210
#
_cell.length_a   1.000
_cell.length_b   1.000
_cell.length_c   1.000
_cell.angle_alpha   90.00
_cell.angle_beta   90.00
_cell.angle_gamma   90.00
#
_symmetry.space_group_name_H-M   'P 1'
#
loop_
_entity.id
_entity.type
_entity.pdbx_description
1 polymer ?
#
loop_
_entity_poly.entity_id
_entity_poly.type
_entity_poly.pdbx_seq_one_letter_code
_entity_poly.pdbx_strand_id
1 'polypeptide(L)'
;MALRTIPIRRAGNRHNLFLGGDRELVMLAGLLSFTLVVAAQDALATTAGVMLWFGAVYACRRMAKKDPKLRQVYLRHRRYCRYYPARSTPFRDNTPEQARRYR
;
A
#
# COMPACT_ATOMS: atom_id res chain seq x y z
N MET A 1 14.73 7.82 39.22
CA MET A 1 14.28 6.41 39.14
C MET A 1 14.54 5.86 37.75
N ALA A 2 15.21 4.74 37.69
CA ALA A 2 15.39 4.05 36.43
C ALA A 2 14.06 3.34 36.03
N LEU A 3 13.53 3.62 34.84
CA LEU A 3 12.35 2.96 34.32
C LEU A 3 12.69 1.50 33.97
N ARG A 4 11.76 0.59 34.24
CA ARG A 4 11.92 -0.81 33.87
C ARG A 4 11.92 -0.95 32.34
N THR A 5 12.98 -1.52 31.78
CA THR A 5 13.06 -1.83 30.37
C THR A 5 12.59 -3.26 30.11
N ILE A 6 11.65 -3.43 29.16
CA ILE A 6 11.16 -4.74 28.76
C ILE A 6 11.66 -5.01 27.34
N PRO A 7 12.30 -6.16 27.06
CA PRO A 7 12.76 -6.47 25.71
C PRO A 7 11.57 -6.72 24.77
N ILE A 8 11.56 -6.04 23.63
CA ILE A 8 10.56 -6.27 22.57
C ILE A 8 11.03 -7.43 21.70
N ARG A 9 10.19 -8.44 21.56
CA ARG A 9 10.45 -9.61 20.70
C ARG A 9 10.22 -9.22 19.25
N ARG A 10 11.27 -9.01 18.48
CA ARG A 10 11.20 -8.62 17.07
C ARG A 10 10.50 -9.67 16.18
N ALA A 11 10.64 -10.94 16.52
CA ALA A 11 10.00 -12.03 15.77
C ALA A 11 8.46 -11.96 15.77
N GLY A 12 7.84 -11.54 16.90
CA GLY A 12 6.39 -11.35 17.00
C GLY A 12 5.88 -10.05 16.35
N ASN A 13 6.76 -9.10 16.10
CA ASN A 13 6.44 -7.77 15.57
C ASN A 13 6.84 -7.62 14.09
N ARG A 14 7.04 -8.71 13.41
CA ARG A 14 7.52 -8.77 12.04
C ARG A 14 6.39 -8.55 11.04
N HIS A 15 6.63 -7.71 10.03
CA HIS A 15 5.69 -7.53 8.93
C HIS A 15 5.66 -8.77 8.02
N ASN A 16 4.47 -9.12 7.55
CA ASN A 16 4.29 -10.18 6.56
C ASN A 16 4.71 -9.69 5.18
N LEU A 17 5.97 -9.93 4.83
CA LEU A 17 6.51 -9.63 3.51
C LEU A 17 6.68 -10.93 2.71
N PHE A 18 6.41 -10.87 1.42
CA PHE A 18 6.66 -11.95 0.47
C PHE A 18 7.64 -11.46 -0.59
N LEU A 19 8.74 -12.18 -0.80
CA LEU A 19 9.84 -11.79 -1.69
C LEU A 19 10.39 -10.36 -1.41
N GLY A 20 10.30 -9.91 -0.16
CA GLY A 20 10.74 -8.58 0.26
C GLY A 20 9.77 -7.44 -0.05
N GLY A 21 8.57 -7.73 -0.54
CA GLY A 21 7.51 -6.77 -0.83
C GLY A 21 6.22 -7.06 -0.07
N ASP A 22 5.22 -6.19 -0.22
CA ASP A 22 3.89 -6.41 0.34
C ASP A 22 3.30 -7.70 -0.24
N ARG A 23 2.93 -8.63 0.65
CA ARG A 23 2.42 -9.95 0.28
C ARG A 23 1.23 -9.89 -0.68
N GLU A 24 0.26 -9.04 -0.40
CA GLU A 24 -0.94 -8.93 -1.23
C GLU A 24 -0.65 -8.38 -2.63
N LEU A 25 0.19 -7.35 -2.72
CA LEU A 25 0.58 -6.76 -4.01
C LEU A 25 1.42 -7.73 -4.84
N VAL A 26 2.35 -8.43 -4.22
CA VAL A 26 3.18 -9.43 -4.92
C VAL A 26 2.34 -10.60 -5.42
N MET A 27 1.40 -11.10 -4.60
CA MET A 27 0.48 -12.17 -5.02
C MET A 27 -0.45 -11.73 -6.15
N LEU A 28 -0.99 -10.51 -6.08
CA LEU A 28 -1.83 -9.94 -7.13
C LEU A 28 -1.05 -9.79 -8.45
N ALA A 29 0.16 -9.25 -8.38
CA ALA A 29 1.02 -9.12 -9.55
C ALA A 29 1.38 -10.49 -10.15
N GLY A 30 1.62 -11.49 -9.31
CA GLY A 30 1.87 -12.86 -9.72
C GLY A 30 0.67 -13.47 -10.44
N LEU A 31 -0.52 -13.28 -9.92
CA LEU A 31 -1.75 -13.75 -10.55
C LEU A 31 -1.97 -13.09 -11.92
N LEU A 32 -1.79 -11.77 -12.01
CA LEU A 32 -1.93 -11.02 -13.26
C LEU A 32 -0.91 -11.45 -14.31
N SER A 33 0.35 -11.57 -13.94
CA SER A 33 1.40 -12.02 -14.88
C SER A 33 1.21 -13.45 -15.32
N PHE A 34 0.81 -14.35 -14.43
CA PHE A 34 0.51 -15.74 -14.73
C PHE A 34 -0.68 -15.86 -15.68
N THR A 35 -1.78 -15.17 -15.42
CA THR A 35 -2.95 -15.17 -16.32
C THR A 35 -2.61 -14.61 -17.69
N LEU A 36 -1.78 -13.58 -17.78
CA LEU A 36 -1.36 -13.00 -19.06
C LEU A 36 -0.53 -14.01 -19.88
N VAL A 37 0.41 -14.70 -19.23
CA VAL A 37 1.24 -15.71 -19.90
C VAL A 37 0.42 -16.90 -20.38
N VAL A 38 -0.48 -17.41 -19.53
CA VAL A 38 -1.27 -18.63 -19.84
C VAL A 38 -2.41 -18.33 -20.82
N ALA A 39 -3.12 -17.21 -20.65
CA ALA A 39 -4.28 -16.90 -21.47
C ALA A 39 -3.94 -16.46 -22.89
N ALA A 40 -2.86 -15.69 -23.04
CA ALA A 40 -2.49 -15.17 -24.37
C ALA A 40 -1.73 -16.18 -25.25
N GLN A 41 -0.95 -17.09 -24.64
CA GLN A 41 -0.17 -18.14 -25.33
C GLN A 41 0.69 -17.62 -26.49
N ASP A 42 1.09 -16.36 -26.44
CA ASP A 42 1.87 -15.67 -27.45
C ASP A 42 3.24 -15.28 -26.87
N ALA A 43 4.28 -15.32 -27.71
CA ALA A 43 5.63 -14.97 -27.30
C ALA A 43 5.73 -13.52 -26.78
N LEU A 44 5.03 -12.59 -27.41
CA LEU A 44 5.00 -11.19 -27.01
C LEU A 44 4.33 -10.99 -25.66
N ALA A 45 3.20 -11.65 -25.43
CA ALA A 45 2.50 -11.62 -24.17
C ALA A 45 3.28 -12.30 -23.04
N THR A 46 4.00 -13.38 -23.34
CA THR A 46 4.87 -14.05 -22.37
C THR A 46 6.00 -13.14 -21.91
N THR A 47 6.69 -12.48 -22.85
CA THR A 47 7.75 -11.53 -22.51
C THR A 47 7.21 -10.35 -21.70
N ALA A 48 6.04 -9.81 -22.06
CA ALA A 48 5.38 -8.74 -21.32
C ALA A 48 5.02 -9.17 -19.90
N GLY A 49 4.47 -10.38 -19.73
CA GLY A 49 4.12 -10.94 -18.42
C GLY A 49 5.33 -11.12 -17.49
N VAL A 50 6.44 -11.62 -18.03
CA VAL A 50 7.70 -11.77 -17.29
C VAL A 50 8.27 -10.41 -16.87
N MET A 51 8.28 -9.44 -17.77
CA MET A 51 8.73 -8.07 -17.48
C MET A 51 7.86 -7.40 -16.41
N LEU A 52 6.54 -7.57 -16.51
CA LEU A 52 5.60 -7.08 -15.52
C LEU A 52 5.86 -7.69 -14.14
N TRP A 53 6.10 -8.99 -14.07
CA TRP A 53 6.40 -9.68 -12.82
C TRP A 53 7.67 -9.13 -12.15
N PHE A 54 8.77 -9.08 -12.87
CA PHE A 54 10.03 -8.56 -12.32
C PHE A 54 9.92 -7.08 -11.93
N GLY A 55 9.26 -6.26 -12.74
CA GLY A 55 9.02 -4.86 -12.45
C GLY A 55 8.15 -4.67 -11.20
N ALA A 56 7.09 -5.45 -11.07
CA ALA A 56 6.20 -5.40 -9.90
C ALA A 56 6.91 -5.83 -8.61
N VAL A 57 7.67 -6.93 -8.64
CA VAL A 57 8.45 -7.39 -7.47
C VAL A 57 9.50 -6.35 -7.08
N TYR A 58 10.20 -5.77 -8.05
CA TYR A 58 11.18 -4.71 -7.79
C TYR A 58 10.53 -3.47 -7.13
N ALA A 59 9.41 -3.01 -7.68
CA ALA A 59 8.67 -1.86 -7.14
C ALA A 59 8.15 -2.15 -5.72
N CYS A 60 7.57 -3.34 -5.49
CA CYS A 60 7.09 -3.74 -4.16
C CYS A 60 8.23 -3.80 -3.14
N ARG A 61 9.39 -4.32 -3.53
CA ARG A 61 10.58 -4.34 -2.66
C ARG A 61 11.04 -2.93 -2.29
N ARG A 62 11.07 -2.02 -3.26
CA ARG A 62 11.45 -0.62 -2.99
C ARG A 62 10.46 0.08 -2.06
N MET A 63 9.16 -0.14 -2.27
CA MET A 63 8.13 0.40 -1.38
C MET A 63 8.25 -0.17 0.04
N ALA A 64 8.44 -1.47 0.19
CA ALA A 64 8.58 -2.12 1.49
C ALA A 64 9.84 -1.69 2.26
N LYS A 65 10.91 -1.34 1.56
CA LYS A 65 12.13 -0.77 2.21
C LYS A 65 11.89 0.61 2.80
N LYS A 66 11.02 1.42 2.18
CA LYS A 66 10.64 2.73 2.72
C LYS A 66 9.63 2.60 3.84
N ASP A 67 8.54 1.88 3.62
CA ASP A 67 7.50 1.62 4.60
C ASP A 67 6.78 0.32 4.24
N PRO A 68 6.83 -0.72 5.11
CA PRO A 68 6.14 -1.99 4.87
C PRO A 68 4.63 -1.88 4.73
N LYS A 69 4.04 -0.81 5.30
CA LYS A 69 2.60 -0.53 5.25
C LYS A 69 2.23 0.60 4.28
N LEU A 70 3.11 0.92 3.33
CA LEU A 70 2.93 2.06 2.41
C LEU A 70 1.58 2.00 1.66
N ARG A 71 1.16 0.81 1.22
CA ARG A 71 -0.12 0.63 0.54
C ARG A 71 -1.31 1.05 1.42
N GLN A 72 -1.34 0.61 2.66
CA GLN A 72 -2.41 0.94 3.60
C GLN A 72 -2.43 2.43 3.93
N VAL A 73 -1.27 3.02 4.13
CA VAL A 73 -1.11 4.46 4.37
C VAL A 73 -1.58 5.27 3.17
N TYR A 74 -1.22 4.88 1.96
CA TYR A 74 -1.64 5.55 0.73
C TYR A 74 -3.16 5.47 0.51
N LEU A 75 -3.77 4.31 0.75
CA LEU A 75 -5.23 4.15 0.64
C LEU A 75 -5.97 5.03 1.65
N ARG A 76 -5.46 5.12 2.86
CA ARG A 76 -6.01 6.03 3.89
C ARG A 76 -5.81 7.50 3.50
N HIS A 77 -4.64 7.85 3.00
CA HIS A 77 -4.35 9.20 2.55
C HIS A 77 -5.32 9.67 1.46
N ARG A 78 -5.68 8.81 0.51
CA ARG A 78 -6.69 9.12 -0.51
C ARG A 78 -8.10 9.31 0.04
N ARG A 79 -8.43 8.64 1.12
CA ARG A 79 -9.76 8.71 1.76
C ARG A 79 -9.94 9.98 2.57
N TYR A 80 -8.89 10.51 3.19
CA TYR A 80 -8.96 11.68 4.04
C TYR A 80 -8.77 12.98 3.26
N CYS A 81 -9.42 14.05 3.74
CA CYS A 81 -9.21 15.39 3.23
C CYS A 81 -7.89 15.97 3.73
N ARG A 82 -7.35 16.96 3.02
CA ARG A 82 -6.09 17.62 3.40
C ARG A 82 -6.19 18.38 4.72
N TYR A 83 -7.37 18.89 5.03
CA TYR A 83 -7.62 19.67 6.22
C TYR A 83 -9.03 19.43 6.75
N TYR A 84 -9.13 19.25 8.05
CA TYR A 84 -10.39 19.13 8.77
C TYR A 84 -10.53 20.34 9.69
N PRO A 85 -11.39 21.31 9.37
CA PRO A 85 -11.61 22.46 10.25
C PRO A 85 -12.30 22.03 11.54
N ALA A 86 -11.98 22.72 12.63
CA ALA A 86 -12.68 22.52 13.90
C ALA A 86 -14.16 22.91 13.75
N ARG A 87 -15.04 22.08 14.29
CA ARG A 87 -16.50 22.27 14.24
C ARG A 87 -17.07 22.31 15.64
N SER A 88 -18.13 23.12 15.80
CA SER A 88 -18.84 23.23 17.09
C SER A 88 -19.67 21.97 17.40
N THR A 89 -20.19 21.29 16.38
CA THR A 89 -20.97 20.05 16.51
C THR A 89 -20.61 19.07 15.40
N PRO A 90 -20.72 17.74 15.64
CA PRO A 90 -20.45 16.75 14.59
C PRO A 90 -21.46 16.78 13.45
N PHE A 91 -22.63 17.39 13.65
CA PHE A 91 -23.72 17.46 12.66
C PHE A 91 -23.71 18.72 11.81
N ARG A 92 -22.74 19.63 12.02
CA ARG A 92 -22.65 20.85 11.23
C ARG A 92 -22.14 20.55 9.82
N ASP A 93 -22.94 20.88 8.82
CA ASP A 93 -22.56 20.80 7.43
C ASP A 93 -21.68 21.99 7.02
N ASN A 94 -20.73 21.74 6.16
CA ASN A 94 -19.90 22.81 5.59
C ASN A 94 -20.72 23.64 4.59
N THR A 95 -20.48 24.94 4.56
CA THR A 95 -20.97 25.77 3.47
C THR A 95 -20.34 25.33 2.15
N PRO A 96 -21.01 25.56 0.98
CA PRO A 96 -20.47 25.15 -0.32
C PRO A 96 -19.07 25.67 -0.60
N GLU A 97 -18.75 26.87 -0.12
CA GLU A 97 -17.42 27.48 -0.26
C GLU A 97 -16.37 26.76 0.58
N GLN A 98 -16.69 26.41 1.81
CA GLN A 98 -15.81 25.63 2.69
C GLN A 98 -15.58 24.24 2.14
N ALA A 99 -16.60 23.60 1.56
CA ALA A 99 -16.48 22.29 0.94
C ALA A 99 -15.51 22.31 -0.26
N ARG A 100 -15.50 23.40 -1.03
CA ARG A 100 -14.55 23.57 -2.15
C ARG A 100 -13.12 23.83 -1.69
N ARG A 101 -12.96 24.58 -0.60
CA ARG A 101 -11.66 25.02 -0.09
C ARG A 101 -10.88 23.90 0.60
N TYR A 102 -11.59 22.97 1.25
CA TYR A 102 -11.00 21.89 2.06
C TYR A 102 -11.12 20.49 1.47
N ARG A 103 -11.37 20.42 0.19
CA ARG A 103 -11.40 19.16 -0.55
C ARG A 103 -10.01 18.59 -0.83
#